data_b28ba177e619600b0b01f7032f114ab0
#
_entry.id   b28ba177e619600b0b01f7032f114ab0
#
_cell.length_a   1.000
_cell.length_b   1.000
_cell.length_c   1.000
_cell.angle_alpha   90.00
_cell.angle_beta   90.00
_cell.angle_gamma   90.00
#
_symmetry.space_group_name_H-M   'P 1'
#
loop_
_entity.id
_entity.type
_entity.pdbx_description
1 polymer ?
#
loop_
_entity_poly.entity_id
_entity_poly.type
_entity_poly.pdbx_seq_one_letter_code
_entity_poly.pdbx_strand_id
1 'polypeptide(L)'
;MGIHHLFKKGRPVISFEIFPPKQTSTIDTIYDTLDGLYDLKPDFISVTYSAGGKGASDHVTCDIASIIQNKYHITPLAHLTCVNSTKEEILQNLKRLQENQIENILALRGDIRPDVEPKHDFEHASDL
;
A
#
# COMPACT_ATOMS: atom_id res chain seq x y z
N MET A 1 -5.07 12.97 -5.71
CA MET A 1 -6.46 12.92 -6.26
C MET A 1 -7.09 11.58 -5.94
N GLY A 2 -8.29 11.59 -5.40
CA GLY A 2 -8.97 10.36 -4.98
C GLY A 2 -9.36 9.47 -6.18
N ILE A 3 -9.02 8.18 -6.13
CA ILE A 3 -9.31 7.21 -7.20
C ILE A 3 -10.81 7.00 -7.46
N HIS A 4 -11.69 7.34 -6.50
CA HIS A 4 -13.13 7.20 -6.66
C HIS A 4 -13.70 8.00 -7.85
N HIS A 5 -13.02 9.05 -8.27
CA HIS A 5 -13.41 9.82 -9.46
C HIS A 5 -13.19 9.07 -10.77
N LEU A 6 -12.27 8.11 -10.80
CA LEU A 6 -11.95 7.33 -11.99
C LEU A 6 -13.15 6.48 -12.43
N PHE A 7 -13.90 5.93 -11.47
CA PHE A 7 -15.03 5.03 -11.71
C PHE A 7 -16.27 5.75 -12.26
N LYS A 8 -16.28 7.08 -12.28
CA LYS A 8 -17.40 7.89 -12.79
C LYS A 8 -17.26 8.25 -14.27
N LYS A 9 -16.18 7.87 -14.93
CA LYS A 9 -15.84 8.33 -16.28
C LYS A 9 -16.49 7.54 -17.42
N GLY A 10 -17.33 6.53 -17.14
CA GLY A 10 -18.03 5.73 -18.16
C GLY A 10 -17.10 4.89 -19.05
N ARG A 11 -15.87 4.63 -18.62
CA ARG A 11 -14.89 3.76 -19.27
C ARG A 11 -14.29 2.75 -18.28
N PRO A 12 -13.72 1.66 -18.76
CA PRO A 12 -12.98 0.75 -17.88
C PRO A 12 -11.85 1.48 -17.15
N VAL A 13 -11.65 1.13 -15.88
CA VAL A 13 -10.50 1.55 -15.06
C VAL A 13 -9.51 0.39 -15.02
N ILE A 14 -8.27 0.66 -15.39
CA ILE A 14 -7.20 -0.33 -15.42
C ILE A 14 -6.24 -0.04 -14.29
N SER A 15 -6.01 -1.02 -13.44
CA SER A 15 -5.05 -0.93 -12.35
C SER A 15 -4.15 -2.16 -12.30
N PHE A 16 -2.98 -1.98 -11.75
CA PHE A 16 -2.08 -3.07 -11.39
C PHE A 16 -1.89 -3.10 -9.89
N GLU A 17 -1.55 -4.27 -9.38
CA GLU A 17 -1.17 -4.47 -8.00
C GLU A 17 0.27 -4.98 -7.94
N ILE A 18 1.07 -4.37 -7.09
CA ILE A 18 2.45 -4.79 -6.86
C ILE A 18 2.65 -5.16 -5.40
N PHE A 19 3.57 -6.09 -5.20
CA PHE A 19 3.96 -6.58 -3.88
C PHE A 19 5.31 -5.97 -3.49
N PRO A 20 5.47 -5.51 -2.24
CA PRO A 20 6.79 -5.16 -1.73
C PRO A 20 7.76 -6.33 -1.90
N PRO A 21 9.04 -6.07 -2.22
CA PRO A 21 10.02 -7.11 -2.39
C PRO A 21 10.20 -7.89 -1.08
N LYS A 22 10.46 -9.20 -1.20
CA LYS A 22 10.86 -10.00 -0.04
C LYS A 22 12.22 -9.52 0.47
N GLN A 23 12.55 -9.82 1.73
CA GLN A 23 13.82 -9.40 2.36
C GLN A 23 15.08 -9.76 1.57
N THR A 24 15.01 -10.77 0.70
CA THR A 24 16.11 -11.21 -0.18
C THR A 24 16.21 -10.44 -1.50
N SER A 25 15.24 -9.57 -1.79
CA SER A 25 15.17 -8.79 -3.04
C SER A 25 15.45 -7.32 -2.74
N THR A 26 16.07 -6.63 -3.70
CA THR A 26 16.37 -5.20 -3.59
C THR A 26 15.22 -4.35 -4.10
N ILE A 27 15.21 -3.07 -3.72
CA ILE A 27 14.25 -2.07 -4.24
C ILE A 27 14.36 -1.93 -5.76
N ASP A 28 15.49 -2.29 -6.36
CA ASP A 28 15.71 -2.22 -7.81
C ASP A 28 14.72 -3.07 -8.59
N THR A 29 14.25 -4.20 -8.03
CA THR A 29 13.21 -5.03 -8.66
C THR A 29 11.88 -4.28 -8.80
N ILE A 30 11.59 -3.35 -7.90
CA ILE A 30 10.41 -2.49 -7.99
C ILE A 30 10.55 -1.50 -9.15
N TYR A 31 11.72 -0.90 -9.31
CA TYR A 31 11.99 -0.01 -10.45
C TYR A 31 11.86 -0.72 -11.78
N ASP A 32 12.44 -1.91 -11.93
CA ASP A 32 12.33 -2.72 -13.15
C ASP A 32 10.87 -3.06 -13.47
N THR A 33 10.10 -3.43 -12.45
CA THR A 33 8.66 -3.73 -12.59
C THR A 33 7.89 -2.49 -13.03
N LEU A 34 8.10 -1.34 -12.37
CA LEU A 34 7.40 -0.09 -12.68
C LEU A 34 7.77 0.44 -14.06
N ASP A 35 9.03 0.32 -14.47
CA ASP A 35 9.47 0.70 -15.81
C ASP A 35 8.73 -0.12 -16.88
N GLY A 36 8.53 -1.42 -16.64
CA GLY A 36 7.76 -2.27 -17.55
C GLY A 36 6.25 -1.97 -17.58
N LEU A 37 5.68 -1.50 -16.47
CA LEU A 37 4.26 -1.18 -16.36
C LEU A 37 3.90 0.24 -16.81
N TYR A 38 4.86 1.17 -16.77
CA TYR A 38 4.63 2.58 -17.04
C TYR A 38 4.01 2.85 -18.41
N ASP A 39 4.51 2.17 -19.43
CA ASP A 39 4.05 2.34 -20.81
C ASP A 39 2.61 1.84 -21.04
N LEU A 40 2.10 1.00 -20.14
CA LEU A 40 0.72 0.49 -20.18
C LEU A 40 -0.30 1.52 -19.67
N LYS A 41 0.17 2.63 -19.10
CA LYS A 41 -0.64 3.77 -18.62
C LYS A 41 -1.81 3.34 -17.73
N PRO A 42 -1.58 2.64 -16.61
CA PRO A 42 -2.64 2.31 -15.68
C PRO A 42 -3.25 3.56 -15.07
N ASP A 43 -4.50 3.47 -14.67
CA ASP A 43 -5.19 4.57 -13.98
C ASP A 43 -4.68 4.76 -12.55
N PHE A 44 -4.32 3.65 -11.90
CA PHE A 44 -3.64 3.65 -10.59
C PHE A 44 -2.88 2.34 -10.37
N ILE A 45 -1.98 2.33 -9.41
CA ILE A 45 -1.26 1.12 -8.97
C ILE A 45 -1.47 0.94 -7.47
N SER A 46 -1.94 -0.23 -7.06
CA SER A 46 -2.02 -0.59 -5.65
C SER A 46 -0.74 -1.26 -5.16
N VAL A 47 -0.40 -1.00 -3.91
CA VAL A 47 0.76 -1.60 -3.23
C VAL A 47 0.26 -2.36 -2.03
N THR A 48 0.52 -3.67 -1.99
CA THR A 48 0.09 -4.50 -0.88
C THR A 48 0.83 -4.14 0.41
N TYR A 49 0.19 -4.36 1.54
CA TYR A 49 0.82 -4.16 2.83
C TYR A 49 1.82 -5.30 3.07
N SER A 50 3.07 -4.93 3.32
CA SER A 50 4.06 -5.90 3.75
C SER A 50 3.74 -6.28 5.20
N ALA A 51 3.11 -7.42 5.41
CA ALA A 51 2.99 -8.02 6.73
C ALA A 51 4.40 -8.42 7.19
N GLY A 52 5.11 -7.45 7.76
CA GLY A 52 6.48 -7.62 8.19
C GLY A 52 6.66 -8.83 9.10
N GLY A 53 7.45 -9.80 8.64
CA GLY A 53 8.13 -10.68 9.56
C GLY A 53 9.08 -9.84 10.44
N LYS A 54 9.63 -10.42 11.50
CA LYS A 54 10.65 -9.73 12.34
C LYS A 54 11.67 -9.03 11.43
N GLY A 55 11.69 -7.70 11.45
CA GLY A 55 12.65 -6.87 10.70
C GLY A 55 12.18 -6.33 9.35
N ALA A 56 10.95 -6.58 8.88
CA ALA A 56 10.41 -5.83 7.75
C ALA A 56 9.94 -4.45 8.26
N SER A 57 10.41 -3.38 7.63
CA SER A 57 9.95 -2.05 8.00
C SER A 57 8.50 -1.87 7.56
N ASP A 58 7.65 -1.42 8.47
CA ASP A 58 6.25 -1.02 8.19
C ASP A 58 6.15 0.11 7.16
N HIS A 59 7.30 0.53 6.64
CA HIS A 59 7.46 1.70 5.79
C HIS A 59 7.51 1.36 4.30
N VAL A 60 7.77 0.11 3.93
CA VAL A 60 8.03 -0.29 2.54
C VAL A 60 6.85 0.03 1.62
N THR A 61 5.62 -0.21 2.08
CA THR A 61 4.42 0.12 1.29
C THR A 61 4.33 1.62 1.00
N CYS A 62 4.59 2.47 1.99
CA CYS A 62 4.60 3.92 1.82
C CYS A 62 5.74 4.38 0.90
N ASP A 63 6.92 3.81 1.05
CA ASP A 63 8.08 4.16 0.22
C ASP A 63 7.83 3.82 -1.25
N ILE A 64 7.26 2.64 -1.54
CA ILE A 64 6.90 2.23 -2.90
C ILE A 64 5.78 3.12 -3.45
N ALA A 65 4.73 3.40 -2.67
CA ALA A 65 3.66 4.31 -3.07
C ALA A 65 4.21 5.71 -3.43
N SER A 66 5.18 6.20 -2.65
CA SER A 66 5.87 7.47 -2.92
C SER A 66 6.65 7.45 -4.23
N ILE A 67 7.32 6.34 -4.55
CA ILE A 67 8.03 6.16 -5.83
C ILE A 67 7.04 6.20 -6.99
N ILE A 68 5.92 5.46 -6.89
CA ILE A 68 4.88 5.43 -7.92
C ILE A 68 4.36 6.84 -8.20
N GLN A 69 4.07 7.61 -7.15
CA GLN A 69 3.54 8.95 -7.27
C GLN A 69 4.56 9.96 -7.80
N ASN A 70 5.75 10.01 -7.22
CA ASN A 70 6.70 11.10 -7.45
C ASN A 70 7.60 10.86 -8.65
N LYS A 71 7.95 9.60 -8.95
CA LYS A 71 8.81 9.27 -10.08
C LYS A 71 8.01 8.93 -11.34
N TYR A 72 6.95 8.14 -11.18
CA TYR A 72 6.16 7.66 -12.33
C TYR A 72 4.90 8.48 -12.60
N HIS A 73 4.52 9.38 -11.69
CA HIS A 73 3.33 10.22 -11.80
C HIS A 73 2.03 9.43 -12.01
N ILE A 74 1.98 8.23 -11.42
CA ILE A 74 0.81 7.36 -11.38
C ILE A 74 0.19 7.48 -9.98
N THR A 75 -1.13 7.47 -9.90
CA THR A 75 -1.83 7.53 -8.60
C THR A 75 -1.62 6.23 -7.82
N PRO A 76 -1.05 6.25 -6.61
CA PRO A 76 -0.92 5.06 -5.79
C PRO A 76 -2.17 4.81 -4.95
N LEU A 77 -2.41 3.54 -4.62
CA LEU A 77 -3.36 3.06 -3.62
C LEU A 77 -2.59 2.20 -2.61
N ALA A 78 -2.36 2.72 -1.41
CA ALA A 78 -1.64 1.99 -0.37
C ALA A 78 -2.59 1.07 0.41
N HIS A 79 -2.28 -0.22 0.50
CA HIS A 79 -2.98 -1.11 1.42
C HIS A 79 -2.55 -0.83 2.86
N LEU A 80 -3.50 -0.87 3.78
CA LEU A 80 -3.26 -0.73 5.21
C LEU A 80 -4.06 -1.79 5.96
N THR A 81 -3.35 -2.69 6.65
CA THR A 81 -3.97 -3.75 7.46
C THR A 81 -3.94 -3.40 8.94
N CYS A 82 -4.91 -3.86 9.70
CA CYS A 82 -5.07 -3.44 11.08
C CYS A 82 -5.05 -4.56 12.13
N VAL A 83 -5.30 -5.82 11.78
CA VAL A 83 -5.48 -6.91 12.78
C VAL A 83 -4.25 -7.14 13.67
N ASN A 84 -3.05 -6.89 13.13
CA ASN A 84 -1.78 -7.10 13.84
C ASN A 84 -1.16 -5.79 14.34
N SER A 85 -1.90 -4.70 14.35
CA SER A 85 -1.40 -3.36 14.69
C SER A 85 -2.15 -2.75 15.87
N THR A 86 -1.45 -1.97 16.67
CA THR A 86 -2.07 -1.10 17.67
C THR A 86 -2.61 0.17 17.02
N LYS A 87 -3.47 0.90 17.75
CA LYS A 87 -3.96 2.23 17.29
C LYS A 87 -2.82 3.19 17.03
N GLU A 88 -1.80 3.19 17.88
CA GLU A 88 -0.62 4.04 17.76
C GLU A 88 0.15 3.73 16.49
N GLU A 89 0.36 2.45 16.17
CA GLU A 89 1.04 2.01 14.94
C GLU A 89 0.26 2.44 13.69
N ILE A 90 -1.06 2.27 13.70
CA ILE A 90 -1.93 2.74 12.61
C ILE A 90 -1.84 4.25 12.43
N LEU A 91 -1.92 5.02 13.51
CA LEU A 91 -1.81 6.49 13.44
C LEU A 91 -0.45 6.94 12.89
N GLN A 92 0.63 6.26 13.27
CA GLN A 92 1.96 6.54 12.73
C GLN A 92 2.05 6.24 11.22
N ASN A 93 1.47 5.12 10.78
CA ASN A 93 1.42 4.77 9.36
C ASN A 93 0.57 5.77 8.55
N LEU A 94 -0.59 6.16 9.06
CA LEU A 94 -1.45 7.17 8.43
C LEU A 94 -0.74 8.53 8.33
N LYS A 95 -0.07 8.96 9.39
CA LYS A 95 0.71 10.19 9.38
C LYS A 95 1.82 10.16 8.33
N ARG A 96 2.54 9.04 8.22
CA ARG A 96 3.58 8.87 7.21
C ARG A 96 3.01 8.94 5.79
N LEU A 97 1.89 8.25 5.52
CA LEU A 97 1.21 8.32 4.23
C LEU A 97 0.80 9.76 3.90
N GLN A 98 0.25 10.48 4.87
CA GLN A 98 -0.14 11.88 4.72
C GLN A 98 1.07 12.79 4.44
N GLU A 99 2.17 12.62 5.16
CA GLU A 99 3.42 13.39 4.95
C GLU A 99 4.01 13.16 3.56
N ASN A 100 3.81 11.96 2.98
CA ASN A 100 4.20 11.62 1.63
C ASN A 100 3.11 11.92 0.58
N GLN A 101 2.03 12.60 0.97
CA GLN A 101 0.93 12.99 0.09
C GLN A 101 0.21 11.80 -0.58
N ILE A 102 0.21 10.64 0.06
CA ILE A 102 -0.53 9.46 -0.39
C ILE A 102 -1.97 9.59 0.13
N GLU A 103 -2.91 9.85 -0.79
CA GLU A 103 -4.29 10.17 -0.46
C GLU A 103 -5.24 8.97 -0.53
N ASN A 104 -4.82 7.87 -1.19
CA ASN A 104 -5.69 6.71 -1.40
C ASN A 104 -5.20 5.53 -0.57
N ILE A 105 -6.08 5.03 0.28
CA ILE A 105 -5.80 3.92 1.18
C ILE A 105 -6.89 2.87 1.01
N LEU A 106 -6.47 1.60 0.89
CA LEU A 106 -7.36 0.45 0.99
C LEU A 106 -7.28 -0.11 2.41
N ALA A 107 -8.31 0.18 3.20
CA ALA A 107 -8.42 -0.33 4.55
C ALA A 107 -8.79 -1.82 4.54
N LEU A 108 -7.97 -2.64 5.17
CA LEU A 108 -8.09 -4.09 5.23
C LEU A 108 -7.93 -4.56 6.67
N ARG A 109 -8.62 -5.67 7.03
CA ARG A 109 -8.32 -6.33 8.30
C ARG A 109 -6.91 -6.94 8.30
N GLY A 110 -6.54 -7.56 7.20
CA GLY A 110 -5.34 -8.40 7.10
C GLY A 110 -5.59 -9.82 7.65
N ASP A 111 -4.57 -10.65 7.55
CA ASP A 111 -4.61 -12.05 7.97
C ASP A 111 -4.02 -12.22 9.37
N ILE A 112 -4.67 -13.06 10.16
CA ILE A 112 -4.12 -13.47 11.46
C ILE A 112 -2.96 -14.43 11.20
N ARG A 113 -1.79 -14.07 11.69
CA ARG A 113 -0.57 -14.84 11.51
C ARG A 113 -0.41 -15.83 12.67
N PRO A 114 -0.04 -17.11 12.38
CA PRO A 114 0.15 -18.12 13.42
C PRO A 114 1.26 -17.78 14.43
N ASP A 115 2.23 -16.97 13.98
CA ASP A 115 3.44 -16.61 14.74
C ASP A 115 3.34 -15.25 15.46
N VAL A 116 2.22 -14.55 15.30
CA VAL A 116 1.99 -13.22 15.88
C VAL A 116 0.64 -13.19 16.58
N GLU A 117 0.63 -12.78 17.84
CA GLU A 117 -0.62 -12.58 18.58
C GLU A 117 -1.31 -11.31 18.06
N PRO A 118 -2.62 -11.39 17.70
CA PRO A 118 -3.40 -10.22 17.29
C PRO A 118 -3.43 -9.17 18.41
N LYS A 119 -3.40 -7.90 18.04
CA LYS A 119 -3.38 -6.79 19.01
C LYS A 119 -4.74 -6.44 19.59
N HIS A 120 -5.83 -6.92 18.99
CA HIS A 120 -7.23 -6.69 19.41
C HIS A 120 -7.71 -5.24 19.47
N ASP A 121 -6.93 -4.28 18.97
CA ASP A 121 -7.37 -2.89 18.84
C ASP A 121 -8.34 -2.70 17.67
N PHE A 122 -8.20 -3.55 16.64
CA PHE A 122 -9.05 -3.60 15.46
C PHE A 122 -9.39 -5.05 15.14
N GLU A 123 -10.67 -5.38 15.03
CA GLU A 123 -11.12 -6.72 14.66
C GLU A 123 -11.57 -6.82 13.20
N HIS A 124 -12.02 -5.71 12.63
CA HIS A 124 -12.53 -5.61 11.28
C HIS A 124 -11.91 -4.43 10.55
N ALA A 125 -11.91 -4.49 9.22
CA ALA A 125 -11.45 -3.36 8.39
C ALA A 125 -12.26 -2.08 8.63
N SER A 126 -13.54 -2.22 9.01
CA SER A 126 -14.42 -1.10 9.32
C SER A 126 -14.10 -0.38 10.63
N ASP A 127 -13.23 -0.95 11.45
CA ASP A 127 -12.79 -0.33 12.71
C ASP A 127 -11.65 0.68 12.47
N LEU A 128 -11.05 0.63 11.28
CA LEU A 128 -9.97 1.50 10.83
C LEU A 128 -10.50 2.84 10.35
#